data_d3a07b19352187d7618d36bcdfb479e6
#
_entry.id   d3a07b19352187d7618d36bcdfb479e6
#
_cell.length_a   1.000
_cell.length_b   1.000
_cell.length_c   1.000
_cell.angle_alpha   90.00
_cell.angle_beta   90.00
_cell.angle_gamma   90.00
#
_symmetry.space_group_name_H-M   'P 1'
#
loop_
_entity.id
_entity.type
_entity.pdbx_description
1 polymer ?
#
loop_
_entity_poly.entity_id
_entity_poly.type
_entity_poly.pdbx_seq_one_letter_code
_entity_poly.pdbx_strand_id
1 'polypeptide(L)'
;MAGPTPGSGCPPPGTPHPLVQAAASWAPPSCPATARAEMSELEKSGYLIKPHTSAGRVPSEKAYDFFVKEFLEYEKSVKLQNVIQEMLQKSIYEQAIKQVAKLLAQISGEAVIVGFKFNHAYYTGLSNLFRHPEFQEYSQAFNLTAMLDRLDDTLSMIFDNVNEEAQILVGTNNPFGPQTSLVIAKYKYADREPGVLALLGPLRMDYNKNYSLVRQTKEVIDRI
;
A
#
# COMPACT_ATOMS: atom_id res chain seq x y z
N MET A 1 -48.97 -12.44 30.91
CA MET A 1 -47.68 -11.77 31.20
C MET A 1 -46.88 -11.73 29.92
N ALA A 2 -46.89 -10.60 29.25
CA ALA A 2 -46.13 -10.38 28.04
C ALA A 2 -44.79 -9.73 28.43
N GLY A 3 -43.69 -10.38 28.10
CA GLY A 3 -42.34 -9.85 28.33
C GLY A 3 -42.02 -8.66 27.39
N PRO A 4 -41.13 -7.75 27.80
CA PRO A 4 -40.81 -6.56 27.01
C PRO A 4 -40.07 -6.97 25.75
N THR A 5 -40.52 -6.46 24.61
CA THR A 5 -39.82 -6.46 23.32
C THR A 5 -38.52 -5.66 23.44
N PRO A 6 -37.36 -6.16 22.95
CA PRO A 6 -36.14 -5.36 22.95
C PRO A 6 -36.33 -4.19 21.99
N GLY A 7 -36.30 -3.00 22.54
CA GLY A 7 -36.38 -1.76 21.80
C GLY A 7 -35.21 -1.61 20.83
N SER A 8 -35.51 -1.48 19.54
CA SER A 8 -34.61 -1.15 18.46
C SER A 8 -34.21 0.34 18.51
N GLY A 9 -33.59 0.75 19.60
CA GLY A 9 -33.04 2.12 19.71
C GLY A 9 -31.65 2.19 19.09
N CYS A 10 -31.51 2.95 17.99
CA CYS A 10 -30.18 3.39 17.52
C CYS A 10 -29.49 4.20 18.63
N PRO A 11 -28.20 3.96 18.93
CA PRO A 11 -27.46 4.79 19.87
C PRO A 11 -27.37 6.23 19.34
N PRO A 12 -27.31 7.24 20.25
CA PRO A 12 -27.28 8.65 19.86
C PRO A 12 -25.98 9.00 19.14
N PRO A 13 -25.98 9.97 18.20
CA PRO A 13 -24.80 10.48 17.55
C PRO A 13 -23.96 11.28 18.56
N GLY A 14 -22.67 10.99 18.68
CA GLY A 14 -21.75 11.77 19.52
C GLY A 14 -20.66 11.00 20.25
N THR A 15 -20.44 9.72 19.97
CA THR A 15 -19.31 8.95 20.51
C THR A 15 -18.02 9.22 19.73
N PRO A 16 -16.82 9.13 20.36
CA PRO A 16 -15.55 9.48 19.74
C PRO A 16 -15.30 8.70 18.45
N HIS A 17 -14.63 9.35 17.53
CA HIS A 17 -14.42 9.04 16.12
C HIS A 17 -14.46 7.54 15.78
N PRO A 18 -15.36 7.07 14.89
CA PRO A 18 -15.62 5.65 14.65
C PRO A 18 -14.42 4.84 14.20
N LEU A 19 -13.43 5.49 13.54
CA LEU A 19 -12.22 4.82 13.06
C LEU A 19 -11.30 4.36 14.21
N VAL A 20 -11.32 5.02 15.35
CA VAL A 20 -10.51 4.65 16.51
C VAL A 20 -11.17 3.52 17.31
N GLN A 21 -12.50 3.47 17.36
CA GLN A 21 -13.22 2.39 18.01
C GLN A 21 -13.37 1.14 17.16
N ALA A 22 -13.39 1.27 15.83
CA ALA A 22 -13.51 0.16 14.90
C ALA A 22 -12.28 -0.77 14.91
N ALA A 23 -11.11 -0.28 15.30
CA ALA A 23 -9.91 -1.10 15.41
C ALA A 23 -9.90 -2.03 16.63
N ALA A 24 -10.60 -1.69 17.70
CA ALA A 24 -10.63 -2.47 18.93
C ALA A 24 -11.77 -3.51 19.00
N SER A 25 -12.88 -3.29 18.27
CA SER A 25 -13.98 -4.23 18.16
C SER A 25 -14.85 -3.90 16.93
N TRP A 26 -14.49 -4.43 15.79
CA TRP A 26 -15.31 -4.30 14.59
C TRP A 26 -16.66 -5.03 14.80
N ALA A 27 -17.66 -4.30 15.22
CA ALA A 27 -19.06 -4.66 15.00
C ALA A 27 -19.59 -3.67 13.94
N PRO A 28 -20.05 -4.12 12.76
CA PRO A 28 -20.68 -3.21 11.82
C PRO A 28 -21.85 -2.52 12.51
N PRO A 29 -22.10 -1.22 12.23
CA PRO A 29 -23.18 -0.49 12.87
C PRO A 29 -24.48 -1.25 12.66
N SER A 30 -25.14 -1.61 13.76
CA SER A 30 -26.34 -2.43 13.78
C SER A 30 -27.55 -1.75 13.13
N CYS A 31 -27.44 -0.45 12.83
CA CYS A 31 -28.49 0.39 12.26
C CYS A 31 -28.02 1.10 10.99
N PRO A 32 -28.71 0.93 9.84
CA PRO A 32 -28.37 1.60 8.59
C PRO A 32 -28.40 3.13 8.69
N ALA A 33 -29.22 3.71 9.58
CA ALA A 33 -29.27 5.14 9.79
C ALA A 33 -28.01 5.66 10.47
N THR A 34 -27.51 4.96 11.49
CA THR A 34 -26.23 5.28 12.16
C THR A 34 -25.07 5.20 11.16
N ALA A 35 -24.99 4.12 10.37
CA ALA A 35 -23.97 3.96 9.35
C ALA A 35 -23.94 5.15 8.36
N ARG A 36 -25.13 5.60 7.90
CA ARG A 36 -25.21 6.75 7.00
C ARG A 36 -24.78 8.07 7.68
N ALA A 37 -25.12 8.26 8.94
CA ALA A 37 -24.72 9.43 9.72
C ALA A 37 -23.20 9.48 9.89
N GLU A 38 -22.58 8.37 10.27
CA GLU A 38 -21.12 8.24 10.40
C GLU A 38 -20.40 8.44 9.08
N MET A 39 -20.87 7.83 7.98
CA MET A 39 -20.33 8.09 6.64
C MET A 39 -20.45 9.55 6.23
N SER A 40 -21.53 10.25 6.61
CA SER A 40 -21.68 11.69 6.34
C SER A 40 -20.69 12.53 7.13
N GLU A 41 -20.40 12.14 8.36
CA GLU A 41 -19.41 12.82 9.20
C GLU A 41 -17.98 12.63 8.67
N LEU A 42 -17.65 11.40 8.26
CA LEU A 42 -16.37 11.09 7.59
C LEU A 42 -16.20 11.84 6.27
N GLU A 43 -17.29 12.03 5.52
CA GLU A 43 -17.29 12.84 4.29
C GLU A 43 -17.03 14.32 4.59
N LYS A 44 -17.70 14.91 5.59
CA LYS A 44 -17.46 16.29 6.04
C LYS A 44 -16.04 16.50 6.57
N SER A 45 -15.48 15.49 7.23
CA SER A 45 -14.12 15.51 7.75
C SER A 45 -13.06 15.21 6.68
N GLY A 46 -13.46 14.94 5.43
CA GLY A 46 -12.58 14.72 4.29
C GLY A 46 -11.93 13.33 4.24
N TYR A 47 -12.40 12.36 5.02
CA TYR A 47 -11.92 10.96 4.95
C TYR A 47 -12.64 10.15 3.87
N LEU A 48 -13.87 10.51 3.52
CA LEU A 48 -14.61 9.91 2.42
C LEU A 48 -14.90 10.95 1.34
N ILE A 49 -14.91 10.51 0.09
CA ILE A 49 -15.31 11.34 -1.06
C ILE A 49 -16.36 10.59 -1.90
N LYS A 50 -17.16 11.36 -2.63
CA LYS A 50 -18.06 10.82 -3.67
C LYS A 50 -17.43 11.10 -5.03
N PRO A 51 -16.98 10.08 -5.77
CA PRO A 51 -16.43 10.27 -7.11
C PRO A 51 -17.44 10.93 -8.07
N HIS A 52 -18.73 10.57 -7.94
CA HIS A 52 -19.84 11.14 -8.72
C HIS A 52 -21.09 11.26 -7.84
N THR A 53 -22.03 12.10 -8.24
CA THR A 53 -23.27 12.40 -7.49
C THR A 53 -24.09 11.15 -7.14
N SER A 54 -24.11 10.14 -8.03
CA SER A 54 -24.81 8.86 -7.84
C SER A 54 -23.93 7.73 -7.34
N ALA A 55 -22.64 7.96 -7.14
CA ALA A 55 -21.71 6.94 -6.67
C ALA A 55 -21.82 6.72 -5.15
N GLY A 56 -21.35 5.54 -4.71
CA GLY A 56 -21.05 5.30 -3.31
C GLY A 56 -19.94 6.23 -2.79
N ARG A 57 -19.57 6.06 -1.54
CA ARG A 57 -18.43 6.75 -0.93
C ARG A 57 -17.18 5.88 -1.04
N VAL A 58 -16.06 6.51 -1.35
CA VAL A 58 -14.75 5.87 -1.35
C VAL A 58 -13.80 6.60 -0.40
N PRO A 59 -12.80 5.91 0.20
CA PRO A 59 -11.80 6.56 1.02
C PRO A 59 -11.01 7.59 0.20
N SER A 60 -10.69 8.71 0.83
CA SER A 60 -9.78 9.72 0.28
C SER A 60 -8.32 9.35 0.53
N GLU A 61 -7.38 10.06 -0.10
CA GLU A 61 -5.94 9.97 0.21
C GLU A 61 -5.68 10.17 1.72
N LYS A 62 -6.36 11.13 2.33
CA LYS A 62 -6.30 11.40 3.78
C LYS A 62 -6.71 10.18 4.61
N ALA A 63 -7.70 9.40 4.17
CA ALA A 63 -8.12 8.20 4.88
C ALA A 63 -7.07 7.10 4.81
N TYR A 64 -6.46 6.90 3.65
CA TYR A 64 -5.38 5.92 3.49
C TYR A 64 -4.13 6.33 4.27
N ASP A 65 -3.74 7.60 4.26
CA ASP A 65 -2.63 8.12 5.06
C ASP A 65 -2.88 7.93 6.57
N PHE A 66 -4.10 8.19 7.02
CA PHE A 66 -4.50 7.92 8.41
C PHE A 66 -4.43 6.43 8.75
N PHE A 67 -4.93 5.56 7.86
CA PHE A 67 -4.85 4.10 8.05
C PHE A 67 -3.40 3.63 8.20
N VAL A 68 -2.52 4.10 7.33
CA VAL A 68 -1.09 3.76 7.36
C VAL A 68 -0.43 4.21 8.66
N LYS A 69 -0.81 5.37 9.20
CA LYS A 69 -0.23 5.90 10.45
C LYS A 69 -0.70 5.19 11.70
N GLU A 70 -1.98 4.82 11.74
CA GLU A 70 -2.65 4.37 12.97
C GLU A 70 -2.88 2.85 13.02
N PHE A 71 -2.99 2.17 11.87
CA PHE A 71 -3.46 0.79 11.79
C PHE A 71 -2.56 -0.13 10.96
N LEU A 72 -1.36 0.34 10.59
CA LEU A 72 -0.44 -0.49 9.83
C LEU A 72 0.07 -1.65 10.69
N GLU A 73 -0.16 -2.87 10.21
CA GLU A 73 0.28 -4.10 10.87
C GLU A 73 1.40 -4.77 10.07
N TYR A 74 2.32 -5.38 10.78
CA TYR A 74 3.42 -6.17 10.20
C TYR A 74 3.23 -7.65 10.49
N GLU A 75 3.04 -8.43 9.43
CA GLU A 75 2.92 -9.87 9.51
C GLU A 75 4.17 -10.55 8.96
N LYS A 76 4.85 -11.32 9.81
CA LYS A 76 6.05 -12.06 9.44
C LYS A 76 5.71 -13.46 8.96
N SER A 77 6.22 -13.83 7.77
CA SER A 77 6.11 -15.17 7.21
C SER A 77 7.47 -15.85 7.10
N VAL A 78 7.75 -16.77 8.01
CA VAL A 78 9.00 -17.57 7.99
C VAL A 78 9.14 -18.35 6.68
N LYS A 79 8.03 -18.87 6.14
CA LYS A 79 8.03 -19.58 4.86
C LYS A 79 8.51 -18.69 3.70
N LEU A 80 8.00 -17.46 3.63
CA LEU A 80 8.42 -16.52 2.59
C LEU A 80 9.89 -16.12 2.75
N GLN A 81 10.33 -15.84 3.98
CA GLN A 81 11.73 -15.53 4.26
C GLN A 81 12.68 -16.62 3.80
N ASN A 82 12.35 -17.90 4.07
CA ASN A 82 13.16 -19.04 3.62
C ASN A 82 13.23 -19.14 2.09
N VAL A 83 12.11 -18.94 1.40
CA VAL A 83 12.07 -18.94 -0.08
C VAL A 83 12.95 -17.81 -0.65
N ILE A 84 12.85 -16.61 -0.11
CA ILE A 84 13.69 -15.47 -0.53
C ILE A 84 15.17 -15.77 -0.29
N GLN A 85 15.53 -16.28 0.89
CA GLN A 85 16.90 -16.64 1.25
C GLN A 85 17.49 -17.66 0.29
N GLU A 86 16.73 -18.71 -0.07
CA GLU A 86 17.16 -19.70 -1.05
C GLU A 86 17.41 -19.09 -2.44
N MET A 87 16.54 -18.17 -2.89
CA MET A 87 16.72 -17.47 -4.16
C MET A 87 18.00 -16.64 -4.18
N LEU A 88 18.28 -15.93 -3.07
CA LEU A 88 19.46 -15.08 -2.94
C LEU A 88 20.76 -15.87 -2.93
N GLN A 89 20.75 -17.11 -2.42
CA GLN A 89 21.92 -17.99 -2.39
C GLN A 89 22.21 -18.71 -3.71
N LYS A 90 21.20 -18.90 -4.56
CA LYS A 90 21.30 -19.71 -5.80
C LYS A 90 21.75 -18.95 -7.03
N SER A 91 21.79 -17.63 -6.99
CA SER A 91 22.04 -16.78 -8.16
C SER A 91 22.98 -15.63 -7.83
N ILE A 92 23.59 -15.06 -8.85
CA ILE A 92 24.35 -13.81 -8.70
C ILE A 92 23.41 -12.66 -8.30
N TYR A 93 23.94 -11.69 -7.58
CA TYR A 93 23.19 -10.60 -6.92
C TYR A 93 22.02 -10.02 -7.73
N GLU A 94 22.29 -9.43 -8.89
CA GLU A 94 21.20 -8.78 -9.65
C GLU A 94 20.13 -9.76 -10.14
N GLN A 95 20.56 -10.96 -10.56
CA GLN A 95 19.63 -11.99 -11.00
C GLN A 95 18.77 -12.51 -9.85
N ALA A 96 19.37 -12.69 -8.68
CA ALA A 96 18.67 -13.09 -7.47
C ALA A 96 17.61 -12.05 -7.07
N ILE A 97 17.98 -10.79 -7.01
CA ILE A 97 17.05 -9.68 -6.67
C ILE A 97 15.93 -9.57 -7.72
N LYS A 98 16.23 -9.71 -9.02
CA LYS A 98 15.20 -9.76 -10.08
C LYS A 98 14.21 -10.93 -9.91
N GLN A 99 14.69 -12.11 -9.48
CA GLN A 99 13.82 -13.24 -9.19
C GLN A 99 12.93 -12.97 -7.96
N VAL A 100 13.50 -12.41 -6.90
CA VAL A 100 12.73 -11.98 -5.71
C VAL A 100 11.67 -10.95 -6.11
N ALA A 101 12.01 -9.96 -6.93
CA ALA A 101 11.05 -8.96 -7.42
C ALA A 101 9.88 -9.61 -8.19
N LYS A 102 10.15 -10.61 -9.04
CA LYS A 102 9.09 -11.36 -9.74
C LYS A 102 8.18 -12.12 -8.77
N LEU A 103 8.76 -12.76 -7.76
CA LEU A 103 7.99 -13.43 -6.71
C LEU A 103 7.08 -12.44 -5.97
N LEU A 104 7.62 -11.29 -5.58
CA LEU A 104 6.84 -10.25 -4.91
C LEU A 104 5.69 -9.74 -5.78
N ALA A 105 5.92 -9.49 -7.07
CA ALA A 105 4.88 -9.06 -8.00
C ALA A 105 3.76 -10.11 -8.14
N GLN A 106 4.08 -11.40 -8.09
CA GLN A 106 3.09 -12.48 -8.12
C GLN A 106 2.28 -12.54 -6.82
N ILE A 107 2.93 -12.38 -5.66
CA ILE A 107 2.27 -12.46 -4.36
C ILE A 107 1.44 -11.22 -4.08
N SER A 108 1.99 -10.03 -4.32
CA SER A 108 1.32 -8.76 -4.04
C SER A 108 0.17 -8.49 -5.01
N GLY A 109 0.35 -8.84 -6.27
CA GLY A 109 -0.52 -8.40 -7.36
C GLY A 109 -0.24 -6.97 -7.81
N GLU A 110 0.89 -6.40 -7.41
CA GLU A 110 1.31 -5.03 -7.71
C GLU A 110 2.53 -5.00 -8.66
N ALA A 111 2.92 -3.84 -9.12
CA ALA A 111 4.21 -3.66 -9.78
C ALA A 111 5.34 -3.57 -8.76
N VAL A 112 6.49 -4.13 -9.11
CA VAL A 112 7.71 -4.09 -8.28
C VAL A 112 8.79 -3.35 -9.03
N ILE A 113 9.43 -2.42 -8.33
CA ILE A 113 10.54 -1.60 -8.81
C ILE A 113 11.74 -1.90 -7.94
N VAL A 114 12.89 -2.14 -8.56
CA VAL A 114 14.18 -2.32 -7.89
C VAL A 114 15.16 -1.33 -8.46
N GLY A 115 15.75 -0.50 -7.61
CA GLY A 115 16.89 0.31 -7.94
C GLY A 115 18.17 -0.35 -7.40
N PHE A 116 19.13 -0.68 -8.29
CA PHE A 116 20.42 -1.24 -7.88
C PHE A 116 21.46 -0.17 -7.59
N LYS A 117 21.39 0.94 -8.33
CA LYS A 117 22.20 2.15 -8.25
C LYS A 117 21.38 3.32 -8.79
N PHE A 118 21.91 4.54 -8.72
CA PHE A 118 21.26 5.76 -9.17
C PHE A 118 20.68 5.69 -10.60
N ASN A 119 21.28 4.94 -11.53
CA ASN A 119 20.86 4.88 -12.94
C ASN A 119 20.69 3.43 -13.43
N HIS A 120 20.37 2.51 -12.54
CA HIS A 120 20.16 1.11 -12.91
C HIS A 120 18.94 0.56 -12.20
N ALA A 121 17.81 0.59 -12.88
CA ALA A 121 16.54 0.09 -12.38
C ALA A 121 16.08 -1.19 -13.09
N TYR A 122 15.32 -1.98 -12.37
CA TYR A 122 14.55 -3.10 -12.91
C TYR A 122 13.11 -2.98 -12.40
N TYR A 123 12.16 -3.25 -13.26
CA TYR A 123 10.76 -3.33 -12.87
C TYR A 123 10.07 -4.57 -13.44
N THR A 124 9.03 -5.02 -12.77
CA THR A 124 8.22 -6.17 -13.17
C THR A 124 6.80 -6.03 -12.65
N GLY A 125 5.85 -6.76 -13.22
CA GLY A 125 4.46 -6.73 -12.77
C GLY A 125 3.67 -5.49 -13.20
N LEU A 126 4.12 -4.69 -14.16
CA LEU A 126 3.37 -3.53 -14.65
C LEU A 126 1.98 -3.90 -15.16
N SER A 127 1.82 -5.09 -15.75
CA SER A 127 0.52 -5.58 -16.16
C SER A 127 -0.48 -5.73 -15.02
N ASN A 128 -0.01 -5.86 -13.78
CA ASN A 128 -0.87 -5.90 -12.61
C ASN A 128 -1.51 -4.53 -12.36
N LEU A 129 -0.75 -3.44 -12.49
CA LEU A 129 -1.29 -2.08 -12.36
C LEU A 129 -2.42 -1.83 -13.36
N PHE A 130 -2.22 -2.18 -14.64
CA PHE A 130 -3.24 -1.96 -15.67
C PHE A 130 -4.48 -2.86 -15.55
N ARG A 131 -4.49 -3.86 -14.64
CA ARG A 131 -5.70 -4.61 -14.28
C ARG A 131 -6.61 -3.85 -13.32
N HIS A 132 -6.09 -2.89 -12.59
CA HIS A 132 -6.88 -2.08 -11.69
C HIS A 132 -7.73 -1.08 -12.49
N PRO A 133 -9.03 -0.94 -12.17
CA PRO A 133 -9.94 -0.03 -12.89
C PRO A 133 -9.44 1.42 -12.96
N GLU A 134 -8.72 1.87 -11.95
CA GLU A 134 -8.16 3.22 -11.85
C GLU A 134 -7.20 3.55 -13.01
N PHE A 135 -6.50 2.54 -13.54
CA PHE A 135 -5.50 2.69 -14.62
C PHE A 135 -6.02 2.25 -15.99
N GLN A 136 -7.31 1.94 -16.11
CA GLN A 136 -7.91 1.59 -17.41
C GLN A 136 -8.28 2.83 -18.23
N GLU A 137 -8.37 4.00 -17.60
CA GLU A 137 -8.54 5.26 -18.32
C GLU A 137 -7.24 5.64 -19.03
N TYR A 138 -7.36 6.00 -20.32
CA TYR A 138 -6.22 6.33 -21.17
C TYR A 138 -5.29 7.38 -20.58
N SER A 139 -5.83 8.44 -19.97
CA SER A 139 -5.08 9.52 -19.34
C SER A 139 -4.22 9.03 -18.17
N GLN A 140 -4.76 8.15 -17.35
CA GLN A 140 -4.05 7.59 -16.19
C GLN A 140 -2.97 6.61 -16.63
N ALA A 141 -3.27 5.74 -17.60
CA ALA A 141 -2.30 4.83 -18.18
C ALA A 141 -1.14 5.57 -18.85
N PHE A 142 -1.43 6.63 -19.60
CA PHE A 142 -0.41 7.48 -20.23
C PHE A 142 0.48 8.17 -19.20
N ASN A 143 -0.09 8.78 -18.16
CA ASN A 143 0.67 9.45 -17.11
C ASN A 143 1.60 8.47 -16.39
N LEU A 144 1.11 7.27 -16.05
CA LEU A 144 1.91 6.23 -15.41
C LEU A 144 3.06 5.78 -16.31
N THR A 145 2.79 5.57 -17.61
CA THR A 145 3.84 5.18 -18.58
C THR A 145 4.90 6.27 -18.73
N ALA A 146 4.50 7.54 -18.82
CA ALA A 146 5.43 8.66 -18.89
C ALA A 146 6.30 8.81 -17.63
N MET A 147 5.80 8.42 -16.47
CA MET A 147 6.58 8.38 -15.23
C MET A 147 7.57 7.21 -15.21
N LEU A 148 7.17 6.05 -15.73
CA LEU A 148 8.05 4.90 -15.85
C LEU A 148 9.19 5.13 -16.86
N ASP A 149 8.94 5.90 -17.91
CA ASP A 149 9.98 6.32 -18.85
C ASP A 149 11.07 7.21 -18.20
N ARG A 150 10.74 7.87 -17.08
CA ARG A 150 11.64 8.66 -16.25
C ARG A 150 12.03 7.96 -14.94
N LEU A 151 11.96 6.64 -14.92
CA LEU A 151 12.15 5.87 -13.69
C LEU A 151 13.53 6.12 -13.06
N ASP A 152 14.59 6.26 -13.87
CA ASP A 152 15.93 6.49 -13.38
C ASP A 152 16.05 7.85 -12.65
N ASP A 153 15.46 8.92 -13.20
CA ASP A 153 15.40 10.23 -12.53
C ASP A 153 14.59 10.16 -11.24
N THR A 154 13.44 9.48 -11.30
CA THR A 154 12.55 9.30 -10.15
C THR A 154 13.21 8.50 -9.03
N LEU A 155 13.95 7.44 -9.37
CA LEU A 155 14.70 6.65 -8.40
C LEU A 155 15.82 7.45 -7.76
N SER A 156 16.54 8.28 -8.52
CA SER A 156 17.57 9.16 -7.96
C SER A 156 17.01 10.07 -6.87
N MET A 157 15.85 10.70 -7.12
CA MET A 157 15.15 11.52 -6.11
C MET A 157 14.69 10.68 -4.89
N ILE A 158 14.25 9.45 -5.14
CA ILE A 158 13.81 8.54 -4.09
C ILE A 158 14.99 8.09 -3.23
N PHE A 159 16.12 7.74 -3.83
CA PHE A 159 17.31 7.31 -3.09
C PHE A 159 17.74 8.31 -2.02
N ASP A 160 17.64 9.61 -2.30
CA ASP A 160 18.04 10.65 -1.37
C ASP A 160 17.05 10.83 -0.21
N ASN A 161 15.76 10.56 -0.43
CA ASN A 161 14.68 10.89 0.49
C ASN A 161 14.06 9.69 1.22
N VAL A 162 14.36 8.45 0.81
CA VAL A 162 13.83 7.25 1.45
C VAL A 162 14.68 6.86 2.65
N ASN A 163 14.00 6.57 3.77
CA ASN A 163 14.64 6.07 4.97
C ASN A 163 15.12 4.61 4.79
N GLU A 164 16.00 4.15 5.68
CA GLU A 164 16.42 2.75 5.70
C GLU A 164 15.26 1.80 6.06
N GLU A 165 14.36 2.24 6.94
CA GLU A 165 13.15 1.50 7.29
C GLU A 165 12.14 1.48 6.14
N ALA A 166 11.34 0.40 6.08
CA ALA A 166 10.23 0.32 5.14
C ALA A 166 9.21 1.42 5.44
N GLN A 167 8.78 2.14 4.41
CA GLN A 167 7.83 3.24 4.52
C GLN A 167 6.79 3.19 3.41
N ILE A 168 5.68 3.89 3.62
CA ILE A 168 4.57 3.97 2.67
C ILE A 168 4.39 5.44 2.28
N LEU A 169 4.36 5.70 0.98
CA LEU A 169 4.08 7.01 0.38
C LEU A 169 2.72 6.93 -0.31
N VAL A 170 1.73 7.63 0.22
CA VAL A 170 0.34 7.60 -0.25
C VAL A 170 0.07 8.80 -1.17
N GLY A 171 -0.56 8.57 -2.30
CA GLY A 171 -1.11 9.59 -3.17
C GLY A 171 -0.11 10.65 -3.60
N THR A 172 -0.40 11.91 -3.32
CA THR A 172 0.45 13.06 -3.68
C THR A 172 1.83 13.06 -3.03
N ASN A 173 2.02 12.26 -1.98
CA ASN A 173 3.32 12.11 -1.30
C ASN A 173 4.29 11.17 -2.03
N ASN A 174 3.86 10.49 -3.10
CA ASN A 174 4.73 9.64 -3.89
C ASN A 174 4.97 10.20 -5.31
N PRO A 175 6.14 9.95 -5.91
CA PRO A 175 6.49 10.53 -7.19
C PRO A 175 5.74 9.93 -8.40
N PHE A 176 5.02 8.81 -8.22
CA PHE A 176 4.27 8.13 -9.27
C PHE A 176 2.83 8.63 -9.44
N GLY A 177 2.47 9.69 -8.71
CA GLY A 177 1.21 10.42 -8.88
C GLY A 177 0.11 10.08 -7.87
N PRO A 178 -0.91 10.94 -7.83
CA PRO A 178 -1.89 10.96 -6.74
C PRO A 178 -2.84 9.76 -6.71
N GLN A 179 -2.92 8.97 -7.78
CA GLN A 179 -3.76 7.77 -7.86
C GLN A 179 -3.03 6.50 -7.43
N THR A 180 -1.75 6.63 -7.04
CA THR A 180 -0.89 5.51 -6.66
C THR A 180 -0.43 5.60 -5.21
N SER A 181 0.01 4.47 -4.69
CA SER A 181 0.75 4.39 -3.42
C SER A 181 2.00 3.54 -3.63
N LEU A 182 3.03 3.85 -2.88
CA LEU A 182 4.34 3.22 -2.96
C LEU A 182 4.72 2.67 -1.58
N VAL A 183 5.00 1.39 -1.48
CA VAL A 183 5.64 0.79 -0.31
C VAL A 183 7.10 0.57 -0.66
N ILE A 184 8.03 1.16 0.08
CA ILE A 184 9.42 1.24 -0.31
C ILE A 184 10.37 1.04 0.87
N ALA A 185 11.53 0.43 0.63
CA ALA A 185 12.62 0.32 1.59
C ALA A 185 13.98 0.37 0.88
N LYS A 186 14.99 0.91 1.55
CA LYS A 186 16.39 0.69 1.19
C LYS A 186 16.82 -0.68 1.72
N TYR A 187 17.58 -1.41 0.91
CA TYR A 187 18.20 -2.66 1.32
C TYR A 187 19.71 -2.61 1.09
N LYS A 188 20.45 -3.36 1.87
CA LYS A 188 21.91 -3.52 1.75
C LYS A 188 22.25 -4.99 1.50
N TYR A 189 22.90 -5.29 0.39
CA TYR A 189 23.31 -6.64 0.05
C TYR A 189 24.82 -6.77 0.20
N ALA A 190 25.27 -7.46 1.25
CA ALA A 190 26.71 -7.61 1.58
C ALA A 190 27.43 -6.26 1.59
N ASP A 191 28.60 -6.18 1.01
CA ASP A 191 29.42 -4.94 0.91
C ASP A 191 29.07 -4.06 -0.30
N ARG A 192 27.90 -4.26 -0.92
CA ARG A 192 27.46 -3.46 -2.08
C ARG A 192 26.80 -2.15 -1.63
N GLU A 193 26.75 -1.20 -2.58
CA GLU A 193 25.97 0.01 -2.38
C GLU A 193 24.49 -0.33 -2.13
N PRO A 194 23.81 0.44 -1.28
CA PRO A 194 22.41 0.23 -1.00
C PRO A 194 21.55 0.26 -2.28
N GLY A 195 20.59 -0.62 -2.34
CA GLY A 195 19.53 -0.63 -3.35
C GLY A 195 18.20 -0.19 -2.77
N VAL A 196 17.21 -0.03 -3.65
CA VAL A 196 15.82 0.28 -3.28
C VAL A 196 14.91 -0.82 -3.80
N LEU A 197 13.99 -1.28 -2.96
CA LEU A 197 12.91 -2.18 -3.32
C LEU A 197 11.58 -1.49 -3.06
N ALA A 198 10.72 -1.43 -4.08
CA ALA A 198 9.41 -0.80 -3.96
C ALA A 198 8.29 -1.61 -4.60
N LEU A 199 7.11 -1.56 -3.99
CA LEU A 199 5.84 -2.01 -4.54
C LEU A 199 5.00 -0.79 -4.90
N LEU A 200 4.61 -0.70 -6.16
CA LEU A 200 3.75 0.37 -6.69
C LEU A 200 2.37 -0.19 -7.01
N GLY A 201 1.35 0.37 -6.41
CA GLY A 201 -0.05 -0.03 -6.59
C GLY A 201 -1.02 1.14 -6.52
N PRO A 202 -2.33 0.90 -6.63
CA PRO A 202 -3.36 1.92 -6.47
C PRO A 202 -3.48 2.39 -5.02
N LEU A 203 -4.15 3.53 -4.79
CA LEU A 203 -4.42 4.03 -3.42
C LEU A 203 -5.08 2.98 -2.52
N ARG A 204 -5.90 2.10 -3.08
CA ARG A 204 -6.64 1.06 -2.35
C ARG A 204 -5.90 -0.27 -2.21
N MET A 205 -4.56 -0.28 -2.39
CA MET A 205 -3.78 -1.51 -2.22
C MET A 205 -3.88 -2.06 -0.79
N ASP A 206 -3.57 -3.34 -0.61
CA ASP A 206 -3.46 -3.96 0.72
C ASP A 206 -2.15 -3.52 1.39
N TYR A 207 -2.24 -2.47 2.21
CA TYR A 207 -1.07 -1.87 2.87
C TYR A 207 -0.37 -2.82 3.84
N ASN A 208 -1.11 -3.57 4.67
CA ASN A 208 -0.53 -4.48 5.66
C ASN A 208 0.27 -5.59 4.98
N LYS A 209 -0.33 -6.21 3.96
CA LYS A 209 0.32 -7.25 3.15
C LYS A 209 1.55 -6.71 2.43
N ASN A 210 1.43 -5.59 1.72
CA ASN A 210 2.50 -5.05 0.90
C ASN A 210 3.65 -4.50 1.74
N TYR A 211 3.35 -3.85 2.87
CA TYR A 211 4.35 -3.43 3.84
C TYR A 211 5.11 -4.62 4.43
N SER A 212 4.38 -5.66 4.81
CA SER A 212 4.97 -6.89 5.34
C SER A 212 5.88 -7.58 4.30
N LEU A 213 5.48 -7.61 3.02
CA LEU A 213 6.29 -8.15 1.93
C LEU A 213 7.60 -7.38 1.74
N VAL A 214 7.55 -6.06 1.64
CA VAL A 214 8.75 -5.22 1.45
C VAL A 214 9.67 -5.32 2.65
N ARG A 215 9.14 -5.13 3.86
CA ARG A 215 9.92 -5.14 5.10
C ARG A 215 10.64 -6.47 5.32
N GLN A 216 9.93 -7.60 5.25
CA GLN A 216 10.58 -8.90 5.46
C GLN A 216 11.55 -9.27 4.34
N THR A 217 11.32 -8.83 3.10
CA THR A 217 12.26 -9.02 2.00
C THR A 217 13.56 -8.27 2.26
N LYS A 218 13.46 -6.99 2.64
CA LYS A 218 14.59 -6.18 3.08
C LYS A 218 15.36 -6.87 4.20
N GLU A 219 14.65 -7.30 5.28
CA GLU A 219 15.27 -7.98 6.41
C GLU A 219 16.07 -9.24 6.02
N VAL A 220 15.62 -9.97 4.99
CA VAL A 220 16.35 -11.14 4.49
C VAL A 220 17.55 -10.75 3.65
N ILE A 221 17.41 -9.73 2.78
CA ILE A 221 18.51 -9.24 1.94
C ILE A 221 19.65 -8.69 2.80
N ASP A 222 19.32 -7.90 3.83
CA ASP A 222 20.30 -7.24 4.71
C ASP A 222 21.12 -8.23 5.59
N ARG A 223 20.71 -9.51 5.64
CA ARG A 223 21.43 -10.55 6.40
C ARG A 223 22.44 -11.32 5.55
N ILE A 224 22.47 -11.09 4.25
CA ILE A 224 23.42 -11.72 3.33
C ILE A 224 24.74 -10.97 3.33
#